data_614c1c6a5660d3d5255473a366986b62
#
_entry.id   614c1c6a5660d3d5255473a366986b62
#
_cell.length_a   1.000
_cell.length_b   1.000
_cell.length_c   1.000
_cell.angle_alpha   90.00
_cell.angle_beta   90.00
_cell.angle_gamma   90.00
#
_symmetry.space_group_name_H-M   'P 1'
#
loop_
_entity.id
_entity.type
_entity.pdbx_description
1 polymer ?
#
loop_
_entity_poly.entity_id
_entity_poly.type
_entity_poly.pdbx_seq_one_letter_code
_entity_poly.pdbx_strand_id
1 'polypeptide(L)'
;KVLKVGSSIDFAPFEFQDEGQKEYQGFDMDLIRAIGKEMGYEVEIQNIGFDGLIPAMQAKNIDVIISGMTINDERKENVLFSDPYYQSGLTMVVRSDEQAIKSFQDLKGHKVAVQIGTTSAEAVKKLGGVEVKELNTPADCFMELKGNGVDAVVNDRPVNDYYITKSGETGVKALEEKLTSE
;
A
#
# COMPACT_ATOMS: atom_id res chain seq x y z
N LYS A 1 -23.57 -16.86 -9.34
CA LYS A 1 -23.32 -16.10 -8.09
C LYS A 1 -22.23 -15.08 -8.33
N VAL A 2 -22.38 -13.90 -7.74
CA VAL A 2 -21.42 -12.79 -7.82
C VAL A 2 -20.67 -12.67 -6.50
N LEU A 3 -19.36 -12.57 -6.59
CA LEU A 3 -18.47 -12.28 -5.47
C LEU A 3 -18.11 -10.79 -5.53
N LYS A 4 -18.58 -10.00 -4.59
CA LYS A 4 -18.27 -8.59 -4.50
C LYS A 4 -16.95 -8.39 -3.78
N VAL A 5 -15.97 -7.87 -4.50
CA VAL A 5 -14.59 -7.71 -4.04
C VAL A 5 -14.26 -6.24 -3.86
N GLY A 6 -13.81 -5.85 -2.68
CA GLY A 6 -13.26 -4.52 -2.43
C GLY A 6 -11.74 -4.53 -2.58
N SER A 7 -11.23 -3.54 -3.27
CA SER A 7 -9.79 -3.32 -3.44
C SER A 7 -9.50 -1.85 -3.66
N SER A 8 -8.41 -1.37 -3.10
CA SER A 8 -7.93 -0.01 -3.33
C SER A 8 -7.00 -0.03 -4.53
N ILE A 9 -7.48 0.40 -5.69
CA ILE A 9 -6.80 0.24 -6.99
C ILE A 9 -5.75 1.36 -7.18
N ASP A 10 -4.81 1.43 -6.28
CA ASP A 10 -3.76 2.44 -6.23
C ASP A 10 -2.43 1.87 -5.70
N PHE A 11 -2.30 0.54 -5.68
CA PHE A 11 -1.23 -0.16 -4.96
C PHE A 11 -0.46 -1.11 -5.89
N ALA A 12 0.15 -0.57 -6.94
CA ALA A 12 0.96 -1.36 -7.86
C ALA A 12 2.17 -1.97 -7.12
N PRO A 13 2.56 -3.20 -7.41
CA PRO A 13 2.08 -4.08 -8.49
C PRO A 13 0.91 -4.99 -8.11
N PHE A 14 0.28 -4.81 -6.96
CA PHE A 14 -0.80 -5.68 -6.47
C PHE A 14 -2.14 -5.38 -7.12
N GLU A 15 -2.55 -4.13 -7.12
CA GLU A 15 -3.76 -3.64 -7.77
C GLU A 15 -3.54 -2.26 -8.34
N PHE A 16 -3.82 -2.11 -9.63
CA PHE A 16 -3.64 -0.84 -10.33
C PHE A 16 -4.41 -0.85 -11.65
N GLN A 17 -4.46 0.30 -12.28
CA GLN A 17 -5.04 0.45 -13.61
C GLN A 17 -4.16 1.39 -14.41
N ASP A 18 -3.53 0.86 -15.47
CA ASP A 18 -2.74 1.67 -16.38
C ASP A 18 -3.65 2.53 -17.25
N GLU A 19 -3.13 3.67 -17.65
CA GLU A 19 -3.83 4.58 -18.56
C GLU A 19 -4.24 3.85 -19.86
N GLY A 20 -5.51 4.02 -20.23
CA GLY A 20 -6.08 3.37 -21.41
C GLY A 20 -6.51 1.92 -21.23
N GLN A 21 -6.26 1.30 -20.09
CA GLN A 21 -6.73 -0.05 -19.79
C GLN A 21 -8.13 -0.01 -19.18
N LYS A 22 -8.98 -0.95 -19.60
CA LYS A 22 -10.36 -1.04 -19.11
C LYS A 22 -10.47 -1.86 -17.84
N GLU A 23 -9.57 -2.83 -17.65
CA GLU A 23 -9.60 -3.74 -16.51
C GLU A 23 -8.54 -3.37 -15.49
N TYR A 24 -8.83 -3.68 -14.24
CA TYR A 24 -7.86 -3.57 -13.15
C TYR A 24 -6.82 -4.69 -13.31
N GLN A 25 -5.57 -4.34 -13.01
CA GLN A 25 -4.40 -5.19 -13.22
C GLN A 25 -3.66 -5.42 -11.92
N GLY A 26 -2.79 -6.42 -11.91
CA GLY A 26 -1.87 -6.68 -10.83
C GLY A 26 -2.03 -8.07 -10.22
N PHE A 27 -1.11 -8.38 -9.30
CA PHE A 27 -1.04 -9.68 -8.65
C PHE A 27 -2.35 -10.04 -7.95
N ASP A 28 -2.90 -9.13 -7.14
CA ASP A 28 -4.14 -9.37 -6.39
C ASP A 28 -5.33 -9.55 -7.32
N MET A 29 -5.36 -8.82 -8.43
CA MET A 29 -6.45 -8.92 -9.42
C MET A 29 -6.44 -10.27 -10.12
N ASP A 30 -5.27 -10.76 -10.50
CA ASP A 30 -5.14 -12.08 -11.11
C ASP A 30 -5.50 -13.19 -10.10
N LEU A 31 -5.07 -13.04 -8.85
CA LEU A 31 -5.34 -14.00 -7.79
C LEU A 31 -6.84 -14.11 -7.50
N ILE A 32 -7.53 -12.98 -7.29
CA ILE A 32 -8.96 -13.04 -6.96
C ILE A 32 -9.81 -13.54 -8.13
N ARG A 33 -9.43 -13.24 -9.37
CA ARG A 33 -10.12 -13.80 -10.54
C ARG A 33 -9.94 -15.30 -10.63
N ALA A 34 -8.74 -15.81 -10.33
CA ALA A 34 -8.49 -17.25 -10.29
C ALA A 34 -9.28 -17.93 -9.17
N ILE A 35 -9.33 -17.35 -7.99
CA ILE A 35 -10.12 -17.85 -6.86
C ILE A 35 -11.61 -17.89 -7.23
N GLY A 36 -12.14 -16.80 -7.78
CA GLY A 36 -13.54 -16.74 -8.20
C GLY A 36 -13.89 -17.82 -9.22
N LYS A 37 -13.02 -18.01 -10.20
CA LYS A 37 -13.20 -19.07 -11.20
C LYS A 37 -13.23 -20.46 -10.58
N GLU A 38 -12.31 -20.75 -9.67
CA GLU A 38 -12.26 -22.05 -8.98
C GLU A 38 -13.49 -22.29 -8.11
N MET A 39 -14.03 -21.25 -7.49
CA MET A 39 -15.22 -21.33 -6.65
C MET A 39 -16.54 -21.28 -7.44
N GLY A 40 -16.50 -21.01 -8.73
CA GLY A 40 -17.70 -20.86 -9.56
C GLY A 40 -18.43 -19.53 -9.37
N TYR A 41 -17.73 -18.47 -8.97
CA TYR A 41 -18.27 -17.14 -8.81
C TYR A 41 -17.81 -16.21 -9.94
N GLU A 42 -18.70 -15.29 -10.30
CA GLU A 42 -18.36 -14.10 -11.09
C GLU A 42 -17.79 -13.05 -10.16
N VAL A 43 -16.61 -12.51 -10.48
CA VAL A 43 -15.92 -11.52 -9.64
C VAL A 43 -16.30 -10.12 -10.08
N GLU A 44 -16.82 -9.32 -9.14
CA GLU A 44 -17.10 -7.90 -9.31
C GLU A 44 -16.19 -7.11 -8.39
N ILE A 45 -15.26 -6.33 -8.97
CA ILE A 45 -14.28 -5.56 -8.20
C ILE A 45 -14.78 -4.13 -8.04
N GLN A 46 -14.84 -3.68 -6.78
CA GLN A 46 -15.19 -2.32 -6.40
C GLN A 46 -13.93 -1.60 -5.92
N ASN A 47 -13.63 -0.47 -6.54
CA ASN A 47 -12.52 0.38 -6.13
C ASN A 47 -12.93 1.21 -4.92
N ILE A 48 -12.36 0.90 -3.77
CA ILE A 48 -12.65 1.56 -2.49
C ILE A 48 -11.32 2.01 -1.89
N GLY A 49 -11.25 3.23 -1.38
CA GLY A 49 -10.06 3.71 -0.67
C GLY A 49 -9.65 2.75 0.45
N PHE A 50 -8.38 2.56 0.66
CA PHE A 50 -7.85 1.52 1.55
C PHE A 50 -8.46 1.57 2.95
N ASP A 51 -8.56 2.74 3.54
CA ASP A 51 -9.16 2.97 4.86
C ASP A 51 -10.66 2.68 4.92
N GLY A 52 -11.33 2.61 3.78
CA GLY A 52 -12.76 2.28 3.66
C GLY A 52 -13.07 0.79 3.47
N LEU A 53 -12.06 -0.06 3.27
CA LEU A 53 -12.29 -1.48 2.92
C LEU A 53 -12.91 -2.28 4.06
N ILE A 54 -12.36 -2.22 5.26
CA ILE A 54 -12.90 -2.94 6.42
C ILE A 54 -14.30 -2.41 6.80
N PRO A 55 -14.53 -1.10 6.87
CA PRO A 55 -15.90 -0.58 7.06
C PRO A 55 -16.90 -1.08 6.02
N ALA A 56 -16.53 -1.16 4.75
CA ALA A 56 -17.39 -1.71 3.69
C ALA A 56 -17.72 -3.19 3.91
N MET A 57 -16.76 -3.97 4.38
CA MET A 57 -16.95 -5.37 4.74
C MET A 57 -17.92 -5.50 5.92
N GLN A 58 -17.74 -4.70 6.96
CA GLN A 58 -18.60 -4.71 8.14
C GLN A 58 -20.04 -4.29 7.80
N ALA A 59 -20.21 -3.36 6.86
CA ALA A 59 -21.50 -2.94 6.36
C ALA A 59 -22.14 -3.94 5.37
N LYS A 60 -21.44 -5.04 5.04
CA LYS A 60 -21.88 -6.07 4.09
C LYS A 60 -22.04 -5.55 2.65
N ASN A 61 -21.35 -4.48 2.30
CA ASN A 61 -21.33 -3.94 0.94
C ASN A 61 -20.44 -4.74 0.00
N ILE A 62 -19.49 -5.45 0.56
CA ILE A 62 -18.57 -6.34 -0.16
C ILE A 62 -18.46 -7.68 0.60
N ASP A 63 -18.07 -8.73 -0.13
CA ASP A 63 -17.94 -10.09 0.42
C ASP A 63 -16.52 -10.42 0.80
N VAL A 64 -15.55 -9.85 0.10
CA VAL A 64 -14.11 -10.13 0.24
C VAL A 64 -13.31 -8.86 -0.01
N ILE A 65 -12.19 -8.74 0.71
CA ILE A 65 -11.17 -7.72 0.46
C ILE A 65 -9.93 -8.42 -0.09
N ILE A 66 -9.38 -7.90 -1.17
CA ILE A 66 -8.03 -8.22 -1.62
C ILE A 66 -7.34 -6.92 -2.04
N SER A 67 -6.37 -6.48 -1.27
CA SER A 67 -5.77 -5.15 -1.46
C SER A 67 -4.38 -5.02 -0.82
N GLY A 68 -3.55 -6.07 -0.94
CA GLY A 68 -2.23 -6.06 -0.31
C GLY A 68 -2.30 -5.77 1.19
N MET A 69 -3.36 -6.23 1.84
CA MET A 69 -3.64 -5.91 3.24
C MET A 69 -2.85 -6.81 4.18
N THR A 70 -1.97 -6.21 4.97
CA THR A 70 -1.18 -6.93 5.97
C THR A 70 -2.08 -7.53 7.05
N ILE A 71 -1.81 -8.78 7.40
CA ILE A 71 -2.47 -9.50 8.48
C ILE A 71 -1.89 -9.01 9.81
N ASN A 72 -2.72 -8.42 10.65
CA ASN A 72 -2.32 -8.04 12.01
C ASN A 72 -3.46 -8.27 13.01
N ASP A 73 -3.14 -8.20 14.30
CA ASP A 73 -4.08 -8.54 15.35
C ASP A 73 -5.25 -7.56 15.44
N GLU A 74 -5.00 -6.28 15.23
CA GLU A 74 -6.05 -5.25 15.21
C GLU A 74 -7.10 -5.53 14.13
N ARG A 75 -6.65 -5.82 12.91
CA ARG A 75 -7.54 -6.12 11.79
C ARG A 75 -8.29 -7.44 12.00
N LYS A 76 -7.65 -8.43 12.63
CA LYS A 76 -8.29 -9.72 12.96
C LYS A 76 -9.47 -9.59 13.92
N GLU A 77 -9.54 -8.52 14.69
CA GLU A 77 -10.70 -8.25 15.55
C GLU A 77 -11.96 -7.95 14.74
N ASN A 78 -11.81 -7.49 13.50
CA ASN A 78 -12.91 -7.02 12.67
C ASN A 78 -13.22 -7.89 11.46
N VAL A 79 -12.23 -8.61 10.92
CA VAL A 79 -12.36 -9.45 9.73
C VAL A 79 -11.57 -10.74 9.87
N LEU A 80 -11.98 -11.76 9.12
CA LEU A 80 -11.23 -13.00 8.97
C LEU A 80 -10.22 -12.86 7.84
N PHE A 81 -9.04 -13.44 8.03
CA PHE A 81 -7.99 -13.47 7.01
C PHE A 81 -7.79 -14.86 6.43
N SER A 82 -7.40 -14.91 5.17
CA SER A 82 -6.85 -16.11 4.54
C SER A 82 -5.44 -16.38 5.08
N ASP A 83 -4.83 -17.47 4.64
CA ASP A 83 -3.39 -17.66 4.79
C ASP A 83 -2.64 -16.56 4.02
N PRO A 84 -1.46 -16.14 4.48
CA PRO A 84 -0.68 -15.14 3.76
C PRO A 84 -0.21 -15.70 2.40
N TYR A 85 -0.24 -14.86 1.37
CA TYR A 85 0.17 -15.26 0.02
C TYR A 85 1.38 -14.48 -0.51
N TYR A 86 1.85 -13.50 0.25
CA TYR A 86 3.01 -12.67 -0.11
C TYR A 86 3.75 -12.22 1.14
N GLN A 87 5.07 -12.31 1.12
CA GLN A 87 5.92 -11.83 2.21
C GLN A 87 6.45 -10.45 1.83
N SER A 88 5.97 -9.42 2.53
CA SER A 88 6.35 -8.04 2.32
C SER A 88 7.20 -7.50 3.48
N GLY A 89 7.34 -6.21 3.54
CA GLY A 89 7.97 -5.44 4.59
C GLY A 89 7.99 -3.97 4.22
N LEU A 90 8.09 -3.11 5.20
CA LEU A 90 8.13 -1.66 4.98
C LEU A 90 9.55 -1.20 4.66
N THR A 91 9.66 -0.30 3.71
CA THR A 91 10.92 0.38 3.35
C THR A 91 10.68 1.88 3.18
N MET A 92 11.76 2.61 2.98
CA MET A 92 11.72 4.07 2.80
C MET A 92 12.20 4.46 1.41
N VAL A 93 11.58 5.49 0.86
CA VAL A 93 12.05 6.18 -0.34
C VAL A 93 12.40 7.62 0.03
N VAL A 94 13.57 8.07 -0.38
CA VAL A 94 14.06 9.43 -0.18
C VAL A 94 14.53 10.02 -1.51
N ARG A 95 14.74 11.34 -1.56
CA ARG A 95 15.35 11.95 -2.75
C ARG A 95 16.79 11.45 -2.91
N SER A 96 17.26 11.37 -4.15
CA SER A 96 18.58 10.82 -4.48
C SER A 96 19.73 11.56 -3.80
N ASP A 97 19.56 12.85 -3.51
CA ASP A 97 20.55 13.71 -2.86
C ASP A 97 20.43 13.74 -1.33
N GLU A 98 19.50 12.97 -0.75
CA GLU A 98 19.32 12.90 0.69
C GLU A 98 20.56 12.32 1.37
N GLN A 99 21.09 13.02 2.37
CA GLN A 99 22.28 12.63 3.12
C GLN A 99 22.01 12.36 4.59
N ALA A 100 20.96 12.95 5.15
CA ALA A 100 20.68 12.88 6.58
C ALA A 100 19.90 11.63 6.99
N ILE A 101 19.02 11.11 6.11
CA ILE A 101 18.17 9.96 6.39
C ILE A 101 18.81 8.70 5.80
N LYS A 102 19.32 7.85 6.68
CA LYS A 102 19.95 6.57 6.30
C LYS A 102 19.28 5.38 6.97
N SER A 103 18.54 5.61 8.04
CA SER A 103 17.84 4.59 8.82
C SER A 103 16.46 5.10 9.24
N PHE A 104 15.63 4.17 9.75
CA PHE A 104 14.30 4.50 10.25
C PHE A 104 14.37 5.52 11.41
N GLN A 105 15.35 5.40 12.28
CA GLN A 105 15.52 6.33 13.40
C GLN A 105 15.86 7.76 12.94
N ASP A 106 16.47 7.90 11.79
CA ASP A 106 16.82 9.22 11.22
C ASP A 106 15.58 10.00 10.74
N LEU A 107 14.41 9.36 10.68
CA LEU A 107 13.17 10.06 10.33
C LEU A 107 12.72 11.07 11.39
N LYS A 108 13.19 10.95 12.63
CA LYS A 108 12.89 11.91 13.70
C LYS A 108 13.36 13.31 13.31
N GLY A 109 12.47 14.27 13.46
CA GLY A 109 12.71 15.67 13.06
C GLY A 109 12.42 15.96 11.59
N HIS A 110 11.99 14.98 10.82
CA HIS A 110 11.66 15.12 9.40
C HIS A 110 10.16 14.97 9.14
N LYS A 111 9.78 15.33 7.92
CA LYS A 111 8.40 15.15 7.39
C LYS A 111 8.35 13.88 6.58
N VAL A 112 7.39 13.00 6.88
CA VAL A 112 7.23 11.70 6.23
C VAL A 112 5.81 11.54 5.70
N ALA A 113 5.68 11.15 4.45
CA ALA A 113 4.37 10.82 3.86
C ALA A 113 4.10 9.33 3.96
N VAL A 114 2.87 9.00 4.29
CA VAL A 114 2.36 7.63 4.37
C VAL A 114 0.94 7.58 3.81
N GLN A 115 0.53 6.43 3.33
CA GLN A 115 -0.87 6.23 2.96
C GLN A 115 -1.71 6.04 4.23
N ILE A 116 -2.85 6.71 4.29
CA ILE A 116 -3.75 6.66 5.44
C ILE A 116 -4.28 5.24 5.68
N GLY A 117 -4.38 4.84 6.93
CA GLY A 117 -4.94 3.54 7.34
C GLY A 117 -4.01 2.36 7.13
N THR A 118 -2.72 2.59 6.90
CA THR A 118 -1.73 1.54 6.62
C THR A 118 -0.83 1.23 7.80
N THR A 119 -0.14 0.10 7.71
CA THR A 119 0.92 -0.27 8.67
C THR A 119 2.08 0.71 8.62
N SER A 120 2.33 1.33 7.47
CA SER A 120 3.32 2.40 7.32
C SER A 120 3.00 3.60 8.21
N ALA A 121 1.74 4.05 8.18
CA ALA A 121 1.28 5.15 9.03
C ALA A 121 1.45 4.81 10.51
N GLU A 122 1.06 3.62 10.90
CA GLU A 122 1.19 3.14 12.28
C GLU A 122 2.65 3.10 12.73
N ALA A 123 3.54 2.53 11.93
CA ALA A 123 4.96 2.39 12.25
C ALA A 123 5.64 3.75 12.42
N VAL A 124 5.35 4.71 11.54
CA VAL A 124 5.95 6.05 11.61
C VAL A 124 5.43 6.83 12.81
N LYS A 125 4.14 6.76 13.09
CA LYS A 125 3.53 7.39 14.28
C LYS A 125 4.11 6.83 15.56
N LYS A 126 4.30 5.53 15.63
CA LYS A 126 4.86 4.83 16.79
C LYS A 126 6.31 5.23 17.06
N LEU A 127 7.08 5.52 16.03
CA LEU A 127 8.45 6.01 16.18
C LEU A 127 8.50 7.32 16.99
N GLY A 128 7.54 8.22 16.76
CA GLY A 128 7.48 9.51 17.41
C GLY A 128 8.50 10.50 16.86
N GLY A 129 8.27 11.79 17.12
CA GLY A 129 9.17 12.85 16.68
C GLY A 129 9.17 13.13 15.18
N VAL A 130 8.23 12.57 14.43
CA VAL A 130 8.08 12.72 12.99
C VAL A 130 6.83 13.54 12.69
N GLU A 131 6.92 14.48 11.76
CA GLU A 131 5.74 15.14 11.20
C GLU A 131 5.17 14.22 10.11
N VAL A 132 4.06 13.54 10.42
CA VAL A 132 3.43 12.56 9.54
C VAL A 132 2.39 13.21 8.66
N LYS A 133 2.54 13.08 7.35
CA LYS A 133 1.54 13.52 6.38
C LYS A 133 0.84 12.30 5.81
N GLU A 134 -0.42 12.12 6.17
CA GLU A 134 -1.25 11.01 5.69
C GLU A 134 -1.97 11.41 4.41
N LEU A 135 -1.77 10.65 3.36
CA LEU A 135 -2.33 10.89 2.04
C LEU A 135 -3.13 9.67 1.57
N ASN A 136 -4.00 9.86 0.60
CA ASN A 136 -4.92 8.81 0.18
C ASN A 136 -4.25 7.70 -0.64
N THR A 137 -3.24 8.03 -1.44
CA THR A 137 -2.60 7.08 -2.36
C THR A 137 -1.08 7.11 -2.26
N PRO A 138 -0.41 6.00 -2.62
CA PRO A 138 1.05 6.00 -2.76
C PRO A 138 1.56 7.04 -3.76
N ALA A 139 0.86 7.23 -4.88
CA ALA A 139 1.23 8.22 -5.89
C ALA A 139 1.30 9.63 -5.30
N ASP A 140 0.32 10.00 -4.48
CA ASP A 140 0.31 11.29 -3.78
C ASP A 140 1.52 11.45 -2.86
N CYS A 141 1.90 10.37 -2.16
CA CYS A 141 3.09 10.37 -1.30
C CYS A 141 4.36 10.63 -2.09
N PHE A 142 4.53 9.97 -3.23
CA PHE A 142 5.71 10.15 -4.08
C PHE A 142 5.75 11.54 -4.72
N MET A 143 4.60 12.10 -5.08
CA MET A 143 4.52 13.48 -5.58
C MET A 143 4.96 14.48 -4.53
N GLU A 144 4.55 14.31 -3.28
CA GLU A 144 4.99 15.15 -2.17
C GLU A 144 6.51 15.06 -1.94
N LEU A 145 7.07 13.88 -2.05
CA LEU A 145 8.52 13.67 -1.94
C LEU A 145 9.27 14.42 -3.05
N LYS A 146 8.84 14.28 -4.29
CA LYS A 146 9.45 14.94 -5.44
C LYS A 146 9.32 16.45 -5.38
N GLY A 147 8.20 16.94 -4.87
CA GLY A 147 7.91 18.37 -4.69
C GLY A 147 8.51 18.99 -3.43
N ASN A 148 9.35 18.26 -2.69
CA ASN A 148 9.95 18.70 -1.42
C ASN A 148 8.94 19.00 -0.30
N GLY A 149 7.72 18.49 -0.40
CA GLY A 149 6.71 18.62 0.64
C GLY A 149 6.96 17.70 1.83
N VAL A 150 7.67 16.61 1.61
CA VAL A 150 8.14 15.67 2.64
C VAL A 150 9.58 15.25 2.35
N ASP A 151 10.23 14.64 3.34
CA ASP A 151 11.63 14.21 3.24
C ASP A 151 11.76 12.71 2.94
N ALA A 152 10.72 11.93 3.22
CA ALA A 152 10.70 10.49 2.98
C ALA A 152 9.27 10.00 2.77
N VAL A 153 9.16 8.85 2.12
CA VAL A 153 7.92 8.05 2.01
C VAL A 153 8.19 6.69 2.63
N VAL A 154 7.29 6.22 3.48
CA VAL A 154 7.32 4.85 4.00
C VAL A 154 6.16 4.08 3.40
N ASN A 155 6.45 2.94 2.80
CA ASN A 155 5.45 2.07 2.20
C ASN A 155 6.01 0.65 2.05
N ASP A 156 5.19 -0.27 1.59
CA ASP A 156 5.59 -1.64 1.31
C ASP A 156 6.69 -1.67 0.26
N ARG A 157 7.70 -2.49 0.49
CA ARG A 157 8.85 -2.61 -0.40
C ARG A 157 8.49 -2.86 -1.86
N PRO A 158 7.60 -3.83 -2.19
CA PRO A 158 7.27 -4.07 -3.60
C PRO A 158 6.61 -2.87 -4.28
N VAL A 159 5.85 -2.07 -3.55
CA VAL A 159 5.24 -0.84 -4.07
C VAL A 159 6.30 0.22 -4.34
N ASN A 160 7.23 0.42 -3.41
CA ASN A 160 8.34 1.34 -3.58
C ASN A 160 9.23 0.95 -4.75
N ASP A 161 9.61 -0.33 -4.84
CA ASP A 161 10.47 -0.85 -5.91
C ASP A 161 9.79 -0.72 -7.28
N TYR A 162 8.50 -1.04 -7.36
CA TYR A 162 7.73 -0.91 -8.60
C TYR A 162 7.66 0.55 -9.06
N TYR A 163 7.39 1.48 -8.16
CA TYR A 163 7.33 2.90 -8.48
C TYR A 163 8.65 3.38 -9.08
N ILE A 164 9.77 3.07 -8.44
CA ILE A 164 11.09 3.51 -8.90
C ILE A 164 11.43 2.89 -10.26
N THR A 165 11.18 1.60 -10.44
CA THR A 165 11.47 0.86 -11.68
C THR A 165 10.58 1.32 -12.82
N LYS A 166 9.27 1.42 -12.58
CA LYS A 166 8.29 1.76 -13.62
C LYS A 166 8.42 3.19 -14.12
N SER A 167 8.64 4.13 -13.21
CA SER A 167 8.77 5.54 -13.57
C SER A 167 10.12 5.88 -14.20
N GLY A 168 11.12 4.99 -14.08
CA GLY A 168 12.49 5.29 -14.46
C GLY A 168 13.06 6.46 -13.67
N GLU A 169 12.55 6.69 -12.49
CA GLU A 169 12.82 7.87 -11.69
C GLU A 169 14.24 7.88 -11.15
N THR A 170 14.99 8.92 -11.49
CA THR A 170 16.37 9.09 -11.02
C THR A 170 16.49 10.08 -9.85
N GLY A 171 15.42 10.79 -9.56
CA GLY A 171 15.36 11.79 -8.49
C GLY A 171 15.12 11.23 -7.10
N VAL A 172 14.82 9.95 -6.99
CA VAL A 172 14.53 9.26 -5.72
C VAL A 172 15.28 7.93 -5.65
N LYS A 173 15.47 7.45 -4.42
CA LYS A 173 16.12 6.15 -4.16
C LYS A 173 15.41 5.44 -3.01
N ALA A 174 15.30 4.12 -3.09
CA ALA A 174 14.87 3.29 -1.98
C ALA A 174 16.07 2.97 -1.07
N LEU A 175 15.86 3.05 0.23
CA LEU A 175 16.83 2.58 1.21
C LEU A 175 16.65 1.07 1.41
N GLU A 176 17.75 0.36 1.59
CA GLU A 176 17.72 -1.11 1.68
C GLU A 176 17.20 -1.61 3.03
N GLU A 177 17.24 -0.79 4.07
CA GLU A 177 16.77 -1.18 5.40
C GLU A 177 15.30 -1.56 5.34
N LYS A 178 14.99 -2.78 5.74
CA LYS A 178 13.63 -3.30 5.87
C LYS A 178 13.16 -3.07 7.29
N LEU A 179 12.14 -2.25 7.46
CA LEU A 179 11.67 -1.80 8.78
C LEU A 179 10.84 -2.87 9.49
N THR A 180 10.10 -3.66 8.72
CA THR A 180 9.23 -4.73 9.21
C THR A 180 9.29 -5.95 8.30
N SER A 181 8.72 -7.05 8.77
CA SER A 181 8.41 -8.23 7.95
C SER A 181 6.89 -8.44 7.97
N GLU A 182 6.24 -8.39 6.81
CA GLU A 182 4.76 -8.41 6.69
C GLU A 182 4.27 -9.36 5.61
#